data_4b7ae152760e71d2657324db4fc7cc19
#
_entry.id   4b7ae152760e71d2657324db4fc7cc19
#
_cell.length_a   1.000
_cell.length_b   1.000
_cell.length_c   1.000
_cell.angle_alpha   90.00
_cell.angle_beta   90.00
_cell.angle_gamma   90.00
#
_symmetry.space_group_name_H-M   'P 1'
#
loop_
_entity.id
_entity.type
_entity.pdbx_description
1 polymer ?
#
loop_
_entity_poly.entity_id
_entity_poly.type
_entity_poly.pdbx_seq_one_letter_code
_entity_poly.pdbx_strand_id
1 'polypeptide(L)'
;MVFTNFAEAPMPPETAERAALTGCPWHDVKAMLRTVGLRPTRQRMALGWILFAKGDRHITAEMLYEEATKAKVPVSLATVYNTLHQFTDVGLLRQVAVDGSKTYFDTNASQHHHFFVEGENALLDIADDDIIVGKTPIPPEGYEIARVDVVVRLRRKGR
;
A
#
# COMPACT_ATOMS: atom_id res chain seq x y z
N MET A 1 33.52 6.63 -20.26
CA MET A 1 32.52 6.68 -19.15
C MET A 1 31.15 6.68 -19.80
N VAL A 2 30.54 5.52 -19.89
CA VAL A 2 29.23 5.36 -20.56
C VAL A 2 28.14 5.47 -19.50
N PHE A 3 27.37 6.54 -19.54
CA PHE A 3 26.13 6.65 -18.76
C PHE A 3 25.12 5.68 -19.36
N THR A 4 24.96 4.54 -18.74
CA THR A 4 23.89 3.61 -19.09
C THR A 4 22.57 4.23 -18.64
N ASN A 5 21.71 4.50 -19.62
CA ASN A 5 20.32 4.88 -19.44
C ASN A 5 19.67 3.90 -18.47
N PHE A 6 19.25 4.38 -17.30
CA PHE A 6 18.29 3.67 -16.47
C PHE A 6 17.01 3.57 -17.30
N ALA A 7 16.74 2.37 -17.81
CA ALA A 7 15.40 2.08 -18.31
C ALA A 7 14.44 2.27 -17.13
N GLU A 8 13.70 3.34 -17.22
CA GLU A 8 12.61 3.70 -16.32
C GLU A 8 11.67 2.51 -16.23
N ALA A 9 11.69 1.81 -15.10
CA ALA A 9 10.58 0.91 -14.78
C ALA A 9 9.29 1.74 -14.91
N PRO A 10 8.21 1.19 -15.51
CA PRO A 10 6.99 1.95 -15.64
C PRO A 10 6.58 2.44 -14.27
N MET A 11 6.62 3.76 -14.08
CA MET A 11 6.12 4.40 -12.88
C MET A 11 4.71 3.89 -12.63
N PRO A 12 4.39 3.44 -11.42
CA PRO A 12 3.00 3.22 -11.06
C PRO A 12 2.24 4.50 -11.41
N PRO A 13 1.01 4.41 -11.93
CA PRO A 13 0.24 5.60 -12.32
C PRO A 13 0.27 6.58 -11.16
N GLU A 14 0.83 7.74 -11.44
CA GLU A 14 1.07 8.81 -10.49
C GLU A 14 -0.20 9.08 -9.69
N THR A 15 -0.05 9.27 -8.39
CA THR A 15 -1.09 9.59 -7.41
C THR A 15 -2.00 10.78 -7.80
N ALA A 16 -1.70 11.46 -8.90
CA ALA A 16 -2.48 12.56 -9.44
C ALA A 16 -3.86 12.17 -10.01
N GLU A 17 -4.13 10.90 -10.23
CA GLU A 17 -5.41 10.44 -10.78
C GLU A 17 -6.18 9.47 -9.90
N ARG A 18 -6.06 9.56 -8.60
CA ARG A 18 -7.21 9.24 -7.77
C ARG A 18 -8.23 10.35 -7.97
N ALA A 19 -8.83 10.37 -9.17
CA ALA A 19 -9.97 11.20 -9.46
C ALA A 19 -10.90 11.09 -8.25
N ALA A 20 -11.29 12.23 -7.69
CA ALA A 20 -12.16 12.30 -6.54
C ALA A 20 -13.24 11.24 -6.71
N LEU A 21 -13.31 10.29 -5.77
CA LEU A 21 -14.29 9.22 -5.80
C LEU A 21 -15.65 9.88 -6.04
N THR A 22 -16.38 9.45 -7.05
CA THR A 22 -17.67 10.07 -7.42
C THR A 22 -18.75 9.83 -6.36
N GLY A 23 -18.43 9.02 -5.33
CA GLY A 23 -19.37 8.56 -4.31
C GLY A 23 -20.19 7.35 -4.75
N CYS A 24 -19.98 6.86 -5.96
CA CYS A 24 -20.59 5.62 -6.44
C CYS A 24 -19.58 4.47 -6.42
N PRO A 25 -19.63 3.56 -5.40
CA PRO A 25 -18.65 2.49 -5.23
C PRO A 25 -18.48 1.63 -6.48
N TRP A 26 -19.57 1.38 -7.19
CA TRP A 26 -19.59 0.54 -8.37
C TRP A 26 -18.80 1.15 -9.54
N HIS A 27 -18.88 2.45 -9.73
CA HIS A 27 -18.18 3.13 -10.81
C HIS A 27 -16.71 3.36 -10.47
N ASP A 28 -16.44 3.87 -9.28
CA ASP A 28 -15.09 4.27 -8.86
C ASP A 28 -14.15 3.07 -8.72
N VAL A 29 -14.53 2.09 -7.93
CA VAL A 29 -13.69 0.90 -7.72
C VAL A 29 -13.64 0.03 -8.97
N LYS A 30 -14.75 -0.08 -9.71
CA LYS A 30 -14.77 -0.80 -10.98
C LYS A 30 -13.81 -0.21 -12.02
N ALA A 31 -13.80 1.10 -12.14
CA ALA A 31 -12.89 1.81 -13.04
C ALA A 31 -11.44 1.61 -12.60
N MET A 32 -11.14 1.76 -11.30
CA MET A 32 -9.84 1.53 -10.72
C MET A 32 -9.31 0.12 -11.00
N LEU A 33 -10.12 -0.93 -10.75
CA LEU A 33 -9.75 -2.32 -11.01
C LEU A 33 -9.45 -2.57 -12.49
N ARG A 34 -10.28 -2.03 -13.39
CA ARG A 34 -10.08 -2.19 -14.83
C ARG A 34 -8.80 -1.52 -15.32
N THR A 35 -8.48 -0.35 -14.80
CA THR A 35 -7.27 0.40 -15.15
C THR A 35 -6.00 -0.41 -14.86
N VAL A 36 -5.99 -1.20 -13.80
CA VAL A 36 -4.86 -2.07 -13.43
C VAL A 36 -4.99 -3.50 -13.96
N GLY A 37 -5.96 -3.77 -14.82
CA GLY A 37 -6.15 -5.09 -15.45
C GLY A 37 -6.82 -6.15 -14.57
N LEU A 38 -7.39 -5.77 -13.44
CA LEU A 38 -8.12 -6.69 -12.57
C LEU A 38 -9.59 -6.78 -12.94
N ARG A 39 -10.11 -8.01 -13.03
CA ARG A 39 -11.53 -8.23 -13.25
C ARG A 39 -12.32 -7.75 -12.03
N PRO A 40 -13.32 -6.86 -12.20
CA PRO A 40 -14.21 -6.46 -11.12
C PRO A 40 -15.11 -7.63 -10.70
N THR A 41 -14.88 -8.14 -9.49
CA THR A 41 -15.76 -9.09 -8.84
C THR A 41 -16.46 -8.41 -7.68
N ARG A 42 -17.59 -8.95 -7.20
CA ARG A 42 -18.28 -8.38 -6.04
C ARG A 42 -17.38 -8.23 -4.83
N GLN A 43 -16.57 -9.24 -4.54
CA GLN A 43 -15.64 -9.21 -3.41
C GLN A 43 -14.54 -8.17 -3.58
N ARG A 44 -13.88 -8.10 -4.75
CA ARG A 44 -12.87 -7.06 -5.03
C ARG A 44 -13.45 -5.66 -4.96
N MET A 45 -14.66 -5.47 -5.47
CA MET A 45 -15.32 -4.17 -5.45
C MET A 45 -15.70 -3.76 -4.03
N ALA A 46 -16.25 -4.66 -3.23
CA ALA A 46 -16.61 -4.38 -1.85
C ALA A 46 -15.36 -4.08 -0.97
N LEU A 47 -14.33 -4.91 -1.07
CA LEU A 47 -13.07 -4.69 -0.35
C LEU A 47 -12.35 -3.43 -0.82
N GLY A 48 -12.32 -3.17 -2.13
CA GLY A 48 -11.76 -1.95 -2.69
C GLY A 48 -12.47 -0.70 -2.17
N TRP A 49 -13.79 -0.72 -2.08
CA TRP A 49 -14.53 0.39 -1.50
C TRP A 49 -14.18 0.63 -0.03
N ILE A 50 -14.12 -0.41 0.78
CA ILE A 50 -13.75 -0.29 2.20
C ILE A 50 -12.32 0.28 2.33
N LEU A 51 -11.40 -0.13 1.46
CA LEU A 51 -10.02 0.33 1.49
C LEU A 51 -9.87 1.80 1.08
N PHE A 52 -10.50 2.21 -0.01
CA PHE A 52 -10.19 3.48 -0.67
C PHE A 52 -11.17 4.61 -0.40
N ALA A 53 -12.34 4.33 0.16
CA ALA A 53 -13.38 5.35 0.39
C ALA A 53 -13.04 6.35 1.50
N LYS A 54 -12.15 5.99 2.41
CA LYS A 54 -11.82 6.80 3.60
C LYS A 54 -10.52 7.61 3.47
N GLY A 55 -9.99 7.77 2.26
CA GLY A 55 -8.68 8.39 2.05
C GLY A 55 -7.52 7.43 2.35
N ASP A 56 -6.31 7.98 2.44
CA ASP A 56 -5.11 7.17 2.67
C ASP A 56 -5.08 6.58 4.08
N ARG A 57 -4.74 5.31 4.16
CA ARG A 57 -4.74 4.57 5.41
C ARG A 57 -3.81 3.35 5.37
N HIS A 58 -3.37 2.94 6.55
CA HIS A 58 -2.66 1.69 6.77
C HIS A 58 -3.59 0.66 7.39
N ILE A 59 -3.62 -0.54 6.86
CA ILE A 59 -4.53 -1.59 7.32
C ILE A 59 -3.85 -2.95 7.31
N THR A 60 -4.17 -3.78 8.29
CA THR A 60 -3.83 -5.21 8.25
C THR A 60 -4.97 -6.01 7.60
N ALA A 61 -4.70 -7.24 7.21
CA ALA A 61 -5.74 -8.11 6.66
C ALA A 61 -6.85 -8.37 7.67
N GLU A 62 -6.51 -8.53 8.94
CA GLU A 62 -7.45 -8.74 10.03
C GLU A 62 -8.37 -7.53 10.23
N MET A 63 -7.83 -6.32 10.18
CA MET A 63 -8.63 -5.09 10.26
C MET A 63 -9.60 -4.99 9.08
N LEU A 64 -9.14 -5.26 7.88
CA LEU A 64 -10.02 -5.26 6.70
C LEU A 64 -11.10 -6.32 6.78
N TYR A 65 -10.76 -7.52 7.26
CA TYR A 65 -11.73 -8.59 7.49
C TYR A 65 -12.80 -8.19 8.51
N GLU A 66 -12.39 -7.56 9.60
CA GLU A 66 -13.32 -7.06 10.62
C GLU A 66 -14.26 -5.98 10.06
N GLU A 67 -13.73 -5.03 9.29
CA GLU A 67 -14.54 -4.00 8.64
C GLU A 67 -15.50 -4.60 7.60
N ALA A 68 -15.04 -5.57 6.81
CA ALA A 68 -15.88 -6.28 5.85
C ALA A 68 -17.01 -7.05 6.55
N THR A 69 -16.72 -7.69 7.69
CA THR A 69 -17.72 -8.38 8.49
C THR A 69 -18.78 -7.40 9.03
N LYS A 70 -18.36 -6.25 9.56
CA LYS A 70 -19.27 -5.17 10.02
C LYS A 70 -20.13 -4.64 8.88
N ALA A 71 -19.56 -4.54 7.68
CA ALA A 71 -20.28 -4.13 6.47
C ALA A 71 -21.11 -5.24 5.83
N LYS A 72 -21.18 -6.42 6.45
CA LYS A 72 -21.92 -7.61 5.96
C LYS A 72 -21.45 -8.07 4.57
N VAL A 73 -20.19 -7.90 4.26
CA VAL A 73 -19.56 -8.42 3.05
C VAL A 73 -19.17 -9.88 3.29
N PRO A 74 -19.71 -10.84 2.52
CA PRO A 74 -19.45 -12.27 2.73
C PRO A 74 -18.08 -12.65 2.14
N VAL A 75 -17.02 -12.49 2.93
CA VAL A 75 -15.67 -12.89 2.58
C VAL A 75 -15.01 -13.68 3.70
N SER A 76 -14.08 -14.56 3.36
CA SER A 76 -13.21 -15.21 4.34
C SER A 76 -11.93 -14.37 4.56
N LEU A 77 -11.24 -14.61 5.66
CA LEU A 77 -9.94 -14.00 5.91
C LEU A 77 -8.93 -14.35 4.80
N ALA A 78 -8.95 -15.59 4.30
CA ALA A 78 -8.12 -16.01 3.18
C ALA A 78 -8.41 -15.21 1.91
N THR A 79 -9.67 -14.93 1.61
CA THR A 79 -10.07 -14.08 0.48
C THR A 79 -9.57 -12.65 0.66
N VAL A 80 -9.62 -12.10 1.87
CA VAL A 80 -9.08 -10.77 2.18
C VAL A 80 -7.58 -10.73 1.92
N TYR A 81 -6.81 -11.70 2.43
CA TYR A 81 -5.37 -11.80 2.16
C TYR A 81 -5.07 -11.88 0.66
N ASN A 82 -5.75 -12.76 -0.06
CA ASN A 82 -5.55 -12.92 -1.50
C ASN A 82 -5.85 -11.62 -2.26
N THR A 83 -6.91 -10.92 -1.89
CA THR A 83 -7.27 -9.65 -2.53
C THR A 83 -6.25 -8.56 -2.24
N LEU A 84 -5.78 -8.45 -1.01
CA LEU A 84 -4.73 -7.49 -0.63
C LEU A 84 -3.43 -7.75 -1.41
N HIS A 85 -3.01 -9.01 -1.54
CA HIS A 85 -1.84 -9.35 -2.34
C HIS A 85 -2.03 -9.04 -3.82
N GLN A 86 -3.18 -9.36 -4.40
CA GLN A 86 -3.49 -9.00 -5.79
C GLN A 86 -3.47 -7.49 -6.02
N PHE A 87 -4.01 -6.71 -5.09
CA PHE A 87 -3.97 -5.24 -5.16
C PHE A 87 -2.55 -4.69 -5.01
N THR A 88 -1.72 -5.33 -4.21
CA THR A 88 -0.30 -4.98 -4.08
C THR A 88 0.47 -5.30 -5.37
N ASP A 89 0.26 -6.47 -5.96
CA ASP A 89 0.93 -6.90 -7.19
C ASP A 89 0.67 -5.97 -8.38
N VAL A 90 -0.50 -5.35 -8.42
CA VAL A 90 -0.87 -4.40 -9.49
C VAL A 90 -0.64 -2.93 -9.10
N GLY A 91 -0.03 -2.66 -7.96
CA GLY A 91 0.34 -1.32 -7.53
C GLY A 91 -0.79 -0.46 -6.94
N LEU A 92 -1.95 -1.04 -6.62
CA LEU A 92 -3.02 -0.33 -5.91
C LEU A 92 -2.73 -0.14 -4.43
N LEU A 93 -1.95 -1.03 -3.85
CA LEU A 93 -1.51 -1.01 -2.46
C LEU A 93 0.00 -1.16 -2.40
N ARG A 94 0.55 -0.73 -1.28
CA ARG A 94 1.93 -0.99 -0.90
C ARG A 94 1.97 -1.82 0.37
N GLN A 95 2.77 -2.88 0.37
CA GLN A 95 3.00 -3.67 1.56
C GLN A 95 4.14 -3.07 2.38
N VAL A 96 3.92 -2.88 3.68
CA VAL A 96 4.90 -2.40 4.63
C VAL A 96 5.10 -3.44 5.72
N ALA A 97 6.27 -4.08 5.72
CA ALA A 97 6.66 -5.03 6.76
C ALA A 97 7.38 -4.26 7.88
N VAL A 98 6.87 -4.34 9.09
CA VAL A 98 7.42 -3.62 10.24
C VAL A 98 8.21 -4.55 11.16
N ASP A 99 7.68 -5.73 11.38
CA ASP A 99 8.32 -6.83 12.09
C ASP A 99 7.82 -8.16 11.51
N GLY A 100 8.37 -9.27 11.95
CA GLY A 100 8.01 -10.59 11.44
C GLY A 100 6.58 -11.05 11.73
N SER A 101 5.82 -10.31 12.54
CA SER A 101 4.49 -10.73 13.02
C SER A 101 3.33 -9.99 12.34
N LYS A 102 3.54 -8.78 11.79
CA LYS A 102 2.47 -7.97 11.19
C LYS A 102 2.89 -7.38 9.85
N THR A 103 1.99 -7.52 8.89
CA THR A 103 2.08 -6.88 7.58
C THR A 103 0.99 -5.82 7.47
N TYR A 104 1.40 -4.60 7.17
CA TYR A 104 0.49 -3.52 6.85
C TYR A 104 0.39 -3.34 5.33
N PHE A 105 -0.80 -2.97 4.89
CA PHE A 105 -1.05 -2.57 3.52
C PHE A 105 -1.41 -1.09 3.54
N ASP A 106 -0.70 -0.33 2.73
CA ASP A 106 -0.86 1.10 2.62
C ASP A 106 -1.64 1.41 1.35
N THR A 107 -2.72 2.15 1.48
CA THR A 107 -3.51 2.59 0.33
C THR A 107 -2.85 3.72 -0.45
N ASN A 108 -1.87 4.41 0.15
CA ASN A 108 -0.98 5.31 -0.57
C ASN A 108 0.19 4.51 -1.15
N ALA A 109 0.11 4.16 -2.43
CA ALA A 109 1.13 3.38 -3.11
C ALA A 109 2.36 4.21 -3.55
N SER A 110 2.38 5.53 -3.33
CA SER A 110 3.52 6.38 -3.62
C SER A 110 4.73 6.02 -2.75
N GLN A 111 5.92 6.42 -3.18
CA GLN A 111 7.13 6.15 -2.42
C GLN A 111 7.23 7.15 -1.26
N HIS A 112 7.20 6.66 -0.05
CA HIS A 112 7.37 7.42 1.19
C HIS A 112 7.86 6.50 2.30
N HIS A 113 8.26 7.08 3.42
CA HIS A 113 8.77 6.37 4.59
C HIS A 113 7.73 6.39 5.72
N HIS A 114 7.98 5.64 6.78
CA HIS A 114 7.00 5.46 7.85
C HIS A 114 7.61 5.59 9.24
N PHE A 115 6.83 6.16 10.16
CA PHE A 115 6.98 5.93 11.59
C PHE A 115 6.19 4.70 12.00
N PHE A 116 6.76 3.88 12.84
CA PHE A 116 6.05 2.81 13.55
C PHE A 116 6.04 3.09 15.05
N VAL A 117 4.87 3.25 15.63
CA VAL A 117 4.71 3.52 17.05
C VAL A 117 4.63 2.20 17.80
N GLU A 118 5.72 1.86 18.49
CA GLU A 118 5.80 0.63 19.29
C GLU A 118 4.79 0.68 20.44
N GLY A 119 4.09 -0.43 20.68
CA GLY A 119 3.06 -0.56 21.72
C GLY A 119 1.67 -0.09 21.28
N GLU A 120 1.56 0.78 20.28
CA GLU A 120 0.27 1.22 19.72
C GLU A 120 -0.06 0.50 18.40
N ASN A 121 0.93 -0.16 17.82
CA ASN A 121 0.83 -0.81 16.50
C ASN A 121 0.26 0.14 15.43
N ALA A 122 0.69 1.39 15.46
CA ALA A 122 0.28 2.42 14.53
C ALA A 122 1.40 2.74 13.56
N LEU A 123 1.06 2.83 12.29
CA LEU A 123 1.93 3.27 11.20
C LEU A 123 1.51 4.69 10.78
N LEU A 124 2.48 5.58 10.64
CA LEU A 124 2.26 6.97 10.23
C LEU A 124 3.20 7.30 9.08
N ASP A 125 2.72 8.05 8.09
CA ASP A 125 3.56 8.50 6.99
C ASP A 125 4.57 9.54 7.44
N ILE A 126 5.77 9.49 6.87
CA ILE A 126 6.79 10.53 6.99
C ILE A 126 6.78 11.32 5.69
N ALA A 127 6.77 12.64 5.78
CA ALA A 127 6.88 13.50 4.61
C ALA A 127 8.17 13.20 3.82
N ASP A 128 8.08 13.20 2.50
CA ASP A 128 9.16 12.76 1.61
C ASP A 128 10.50 13.47 1.84
N ASP A 129 10.45 14.74 2.25
CA ASP A 129 11.62 15.58 2.47
C ASP A 129 12.29 15.37 3.84
N ASP A 130 11.64 14.65 4.77
CA ASP A 130 12.13 14.49 6.14
C ASP A 130 13.19 13.39 6.28
N ILE A 131 13.33 12.50 5.29
CA ILE A 131 14.33 11.44 5.26
C ILE A 131 15.09 11.48 3.93
N ILE A 132 16.40 11.67 4.04
CA ILE A 132 17.30 11.63 2.89
C ILE A 132 18.13 10.35 2.96
N VAL A 133 17.95 9.47 1.97
CA VAL A 133 18.81 8.30 1.78
C VAL A 133 19.99 8.72 0.89
N GLY A 134 21.11 9.05 1.50
CA GLY A 134 22.27 9.64 0.78
C GLY A 134 23.04 8.65 -0.08
N LYS A 135 23.07 7.36 0.27
CA LYS A 135 23.82 6.34 -0.47
C LYS A 135 23.17 4.97 -0.30
N THR A 136 22.91 4.32 -1.41
CA THR A 136 22.49 2.92 -1.44
C THR A 136 23.67 2.00 -1.73
N PRO A 137 23.67 0.75 -1.22
CA PRO A 137 24.72 -0.22 -1.56
C PRO A 137 24.63 -0.60 -3.04
N ILE A 138 25.75 -1.08 -3.58
CA ILE A 138 25.77 -1.67 -4.94
C ILE A 138 25.10 -3.05 -4.87
N PRO A 139 24.06 -3.31 -5.67
CA PRO A 139 23.41 -4.62 -5.67
C PRO A 139 24.38 -5.69 -6.24
N PRO A 140 24.23 -6.96 -5.87
CA PRO A 140 24.95 -8.06 -6.48
C PRO A 140 24.69 -8.15 -7.99
N GLU A 141 25.61 -8.81 -8.72
CA GLU A 141 25.43 -9.04 -10.15
C GLU A 141 24.12 -9.77 -10.45
N GLY A 142 23.37 -9.25 -11.42
CA GLY A 142 22.05 -9.80 -11.81
C GLY A 142 20.87 -9.31 -10.95
N TYR A 143 21.11 -8.40 -10.01
CA TYR A 143 20.08 -7.79 -9.16
C TYR A 143 20.05 -6.27 -9.32
N GLU A 144 18.90 -5.70 -9.06
CA GLU A 144 18.68 -4.25 -8.96
C GLU A 144 17.99 -3.89 -7.65
N ILE A 145 18.18 -2.68 -7.17
CA ILE A 145 17.46 -2.18 -6.00
C ILE A 145 16.07 -1.75 -6.48
N ALA A 146 15.07 -2.54 -6.15
CA ALA A 146 13.69 -2.22 -6.49
C ALA A 146 13.16 -1.06 -5.63
N ARG A 147 13.55 -1.00 -4.35
CA ARG A 147 13.06 0.03 -3.42
C ARG A 147 13.91 0.08 -2.16
N VAL A 148 13.92 1.24 -1.53
CA VAL A 148 14.47 1.44 -0.19
C VAL A 148 13.35 1.95 0.71
N ASP A 149 13.03 1.19 1.76
CA ASP A 149 12.04 1.57 2.75
C ASP A 149 12.72 1.88 4.09
N VAL A 150 12.40 3.03 4.66
CA VAL A 150 12.87 3.40 6.00
C VAL A 150 11.67 3.37 6.95
N VAL A 151 11.81 2.61 8.03
CA VAL A 151 10.84 2.57 9.12
C VAL A 151 11.52 3.10 10.38
N VAL A 152 11.07 4.26 10.86
CA VAL A 152 11.55 4.87 12.08
C VAL A 152 10.68 4.43 13.25
N ARG A 153 11.26 3.69 14.19
CA ARG A 153 10.53 3.18 15.35
C ARG A 153 10.43 4.24 16.44
N LEU A 154 9.21 4.51 16.86
CA LEU A 154 8.92 5.46 17.92
C LEU A 154 8.53 4.73 19.22
N ARG A 155 8.98 5.25 20.33
CA ARG A 155 8.53 4.91 21.68
C ARG A 155 7.97 6.13 22.36
N ARG A 156 6.92 5.98 23.15
CA ARG A 156 6.47 7.08 24.02
C ARG A 156 7.61 7.49 24.95
N LYS A 157 7.85 8.78 25.05
CA LYS A 157 8.76 9.30 26.09
C LYS A 157 8.18 8.91 27.46
N GLY A 158 8.97 8.28 28.28
CA GLY A 158 8.60 8.03 29.67
C GLY A 158 8.20 9.33 30.36
N ARG A 159 7.17 9.24 31.17
CA ARG A 159 6.80 10.36 32.05
C ARG A 159 7.81 10.47 33.18
#